data_b4531669a565d01ebecb0ecd03af3a5c
#
_entry.id   b4531669a565d01ebecb0ecd03af3a5c
#
_cell.length_a   1.000
_cell.length_b   1.000
_cell.length_c   1.000
_cell.angle_alpha   90.00
_cell.angle_beta   90.00
_cell.angle_gamma   90.00
#
_symmetry.space_group_name_H-M   'P 1'
#
loop_
_entity.id
_entity.type
_entity.pdbx_description
1 polymer ?
#
loop_
_entity_poly.entity_id
_entity_poly.type
_entity_poly.pdbx_seq_one_letter_code
_entity_poly.pdbx_strand_id
1 'polypeptide(L)'
;MPKITRVTGPSVQASDLTQAPQRINIPRGAFGEKTAEATKEVGRAFETSAKAAAEVYDRHKLRADTTAATNLYANLPIEELNHLEAYKKAAQKDAALLPDFQRAFTEQQSARINEAAATLPSKRSQRLYLDAAKKLRIDHANKATLFALLQQVTNGRNAMNAALDGIVKTAAFEYVEGGLPAIEKLYENVKAQLTIHHNLGHNLDYRQRPKDFNTTLTERYREIDVAVANSLMYESPGALKDLLEKNQLKYLTEKEKRIFEFQADESLSTMPQRAMLAVLEEEVAELGKIGTLHKQGQLYGKKGYDEFTNAIHKYATNIA
;
A
#
# COMPACT_ATOMS: atom_id res chain seq x y z
N MET A 1 -19.33 -32.27 -42.33
CA MET A 1 -18.46 -31.14 -41.95
C MET A 1 -18.80 -30.79 -40.50
N PRO A 2 -17.96 -31.01 -39.52
CA PRO A 2 -18.20 -30.61 -38.15
C PRO A 2 -18.00 -29.09 -37.98
N LYS A 3 -19.01 -28.42 -37.43
CA LYS A 3 -18.95 -27.01 -37.06
C LYS A 3 -18.05 -26.86 -35.85
N ILE A 4 -16.98 -26.10 -35.99
CA ILE A 4 -16.14 -25.69 -34.88
C ILE A 4 -16.86 -24.58 -34.10
N THR A 5 -17.38 -24.93 -32.93
CA THR A 5 -17.96 -23.93 -32.01
C THR A 5 -16.80 -23.10 -31.40
N ARG A 6 -16.78 -21.79 -31.70
CA ARG A 6 -15.87 -20.87 -31.02
C ARG A 6 -16.21 -20.83 -29.55
N VAL A 7 -15.30 -21.31 -28.71
CA VAL A 7 -15.37 -21.06 -27.26
C VAL A 7 -14.90 -19.62 -27.05
N THR A 8 -15.86 -18.73 -26.77
CA THR A 8 -15.56 -17.39 -26.26
C THR A 8 -15.17 -17.55 -24.80
N GLY A 9 -13.91 -17.34 -24.48
CA GLY A 9 -13.44 -17.29 -23.11
C GLY A 9 -14.09 -16.13 -22.33
N PRO A 10 -14.24 -16.24 -21.01
CA PRO A 10 -14.85 -15.19 -20.22
C PRO A 10 -14.01 -13.90 -20.33
N SER A 11 -14.67 -12.81 -20.74
CA SER A 11 -14.09 -11.48 -20.68
C SER A 11 -14.01 -11.08 -19.21
N VAL A 12 -12.81 -10.99 -18.67
CA VAL A 12 -12.58 -10.40 -17.35
C VAL A 12 -12.72 -8.88 -17.52
N GLN A 13 -13.81 -8.33 -17.04
CA GLN A 13 -13.96 -6.89 -16.93
C GLN A 13 -13.01 -6.37 -15.83
N ALA A 14 -12.11 -5.49 -16.24
CA ALA A 14 -11.11 -4.85 -15.37
C ALA A 14 -11.73 -3.65 -14.62
N SER A 15 -12.84 -3.83 -13.91
CA SER A 15 -13.58 -2.73 -13.27
C SER A 15 -13.43 -2.59 -11.76
N ASP A 16 -12.64 -3.42 -11.07
CA ASP A 16 -12.56 -3.35 -9.60
C ASP A 16 -11.17 -3.15 -9.01
N LEU A 17 -10.28 -2.47 -9.75
CA LEU A 17 -9.01 -2.01 -9.19
C LEU A 17 -8.99 -0.49 -9.09
N THR A 18 -9.78 0.06 -8.20
CA THR A 18 -9.69 1.46 -7.76
C THR A 18 -8.58 1.61 -6.71
N GLN A 19 -7.36 1.53 -7.16
CA GLN A 19 -6.20 2.29 -6.65
C GLN A 19 -5.07 2.08 -7.64
N ALA A 20 -4.73 3.15 -8.34
CA ALA A 20 -3.79 3.11 -9.43
C ALA A 20 -2.37 2.78 -8.94
N PRO A 21 -1.83 1.60 -9.21
CA PRO A 21 -0.40 1.45 -9.29
C PRO A 21 0.04 2.09 -10.62
N GLN A 22 1.14 2.83 -10.56
CA GLN A 22 1.80 3.39 -11.73
C GLN A 22 1.83 2.36 -12.86
N ARG A 23 1.39 2.79 -14.04
CA ARG A 23 1.34 1.97 -15.24
C ARG A 23 2.72 1.42 -15.55
N ILE A 24 2.96 0.16 -15.18
CA ILE A 24 3.99 -0.63 -15.84
C ILE A 24 3.43 -0.91 -17.22
N ASN A 25 4.04 -0.33 -18.22
CA ASN A 25 3.66 -0.51 -19.63
C ASN A 25 4.10 -1.92 -20.04
N ILE A 26 3.30 -2.93 -19.72
CA ILE A 26 3.49 -4.29 -20.19
C ILE A 26 2.95 -4.32 -21.62
N PRO A 27 3.76 -4.63 -22.63
CA PRO A 27 3.30 -4.68 -24.01
C PRO A 27 2.11 -5.63 -24.13
N ARG A 28 1.02 -5.16 -24.73
CA ARG A 28 -0.26 -5.90 -24.89
C ARG A 28 -0.16 -7.25 -25.61
N GLY A 29 1.01 -7.63 -26.16
CA GLY A 29 1.25 -8.88 -26.87
C GLY A 29 1.84 -10.04 -26.04
N ALA A 30 2.20 -9.83 -24.75
CA ALA A 30 3.04 -10.79 -24.04
C ALA A 30 2.35 -12.10 -23.62
N PHE A 31 1.01 -12.16 -23.59
CA PHE A 31 0.28 -13.32 -23.06
C PHE A 31 -0.46 -14.18 -24.09
N GLY A 32 -0.89 -13.63 -25.22
CA GLY A 32 -1.65 -14.39 -26.22
C GLY A 32 -0.79 -14.88 -27.39
N GLU A 33 0.06 -14.05 -27.95
CA GLU A 33 0.84 -14.38 -29.15
C GLU A 33 2.02 -15.32 -28.88
N LYS A 34 2.72 -15.13 -27.74
CA LYS A 34 3.84 -16.03 -27.37
C LYS A 34 3.39 -17.45 -27.01
N THR A 35 2.18 -17.63 -26.51
CA THR A 35 1.61 -18.97 -26.26
C THR A 35 1.28 -19.68 -27.57
N ALA A 36 0.77 -18.96 -28.55
CA ALA A 36 0.50 -19.50 -29.89
C ALA A 36 1.80 -19.78 -30.69
N GLU A 37 2.81 -18.91 -30.56
CA GLU A 37 4.13 -19.14 -31.16
C GLU A 37 4.88 -20.28 -30.46
N ALA A 38 4.86 -20.36 -29.14
CA ALA A 38 5.46 -21.48 -28.39
C ALA A 38 4.80 -22.82 -28.76
N THR A 39 3.48 -22.84 -28.93
CA THR A 39 2.76 -24.04 -29.39
C THR A 39 3.15 -24.41 -30.84
N LYS A 40 3.38 -23.42 -31.70
CA LYS A 40 3.82 -23.61 -33.06
C LYS A 40 5.30 -24.08 -33.18
N GLU A 41 6.18 -23.52 -32.35
CA GLU A 41 7.59 -23.94 -32.26
C GLU A 41 7.74 -25.33 -31.64
N VAL A 42 6.93 -25.65 -30.64
CA VAL A 42 6.88 -26.99 -30.05
C VAL A 42 6.34 -28.00 -31.08
N GLY A 43 5.30 -27.65 -31.83
CA GLY A 43 4.83 -28.46 -32.94
C GLY A 43 5.93 -28.75 -33.98
N ARG A 44 6.72 -27.72 -34.32
CA ARG A 44 7.87 -27.87 -35.20
C ARG A 44 9.02 -28.69 -34.62
N ALA A 45 9.30 -28.52 -33.31
CA ALA A 45 10.29 -29.33 -32.59
C ALA A 45 9.84 -30.80 -32.53
N PHE A 46 8.56 -31.05 -32.31
CA PHE A 46 7.94 -32.37 -32.37
C PHE A 46 8.04 -32.96 -33.79
N GLU A 47 7.73 -32.18 -34.84
CA GLU A 47 7.88 -32.64 -36.24
C GLU A 47 9.34 -32.97 -36.59
N THR A 48 10.30 -32.15 -36.12
CA THR A 48 11.72 -32.36 -36.41
C THR A 48 12.26 -33.61 -35.68
N SER A 49 11.90 -33.77 -34.38
CA SER A 49 12.26 -34.98 -33.64
C SER A 49 11.58 -36.24 -34.15
N ALA A 50 10.34 -36.13 -34.66
CA ALA A 50 9.62 -37.23 -35.26
C ALA A 50 10.25 -37.68 -36.62
N LYS A 51 10.74 -36.72 -37.42
CA LYS A 51 11.42 -37.02 -38.68
C LYS A 51 12.76 -37.73 -38.46
N ALA A 52 13.55 -37.29 -37.48
CA ALA A 52 14.84 -37.92 -37.15
C ALA A 52 14.68 -39.35 -36.59
N ALA A 53 13.59 -39.61 -35.93
CA ALA A 53 13.30 -40.93 -35.35
C ALA A 53 12.53 -41.88 -36.29
N ALA A 54 11.93 -41.33 -37.37
CA ALA A 54 11.18 -42.10 -38.37
C ALA A 54 12.04 -43.08 -39.16
N GLU A 55 13.35 -42.89 -39.18
CA GLU A 55 14.28 -43.83 -39.86
C GLU A 55 14.49 -45.12 -39.09
N VAL A 56 14.15 -45.16 -37.81
CA VAL A 56 14.53 -46.31 -36.92
C VAL A 56 13.34 -47.08 -36.34
N TYR A 57 12.14 -46.52 -36.37
CA TYR A 57 11.00 -47.17 -35.72
C TYR A 57 9.69 -47.13 -36.52
N ASP A 58 8.87 -48.15 -36.31
CA ASP A 58 7.54 -48.27 -36.87
C ASP A 58 6.74 -46.97 -36.78
N ARG A 59 6.43 -46.34 -37.92
CA ARG A 59 5.78 -45.00 -38.03
C ARG A 59 4.51 -44.89 -37.20
N HIS A 60 3.81 -46.01 -36.95
CA HIS A 60 2.60 -46.03 -36.17
C HIS A 60 2.83 -45.77 -34.70
N LYS A 61 3.84 -46.40 -34.11
CA LYS A 61 4.21 -46.23 -32.69
C LYS A 61 4.67 -44.80 -32.43
N LEU A 62 5.46 -44.26 -33.31
CA LEU A 62 5.95 -42.88 -33.22
C LEU A 62 4.79 -41.86 -33.23
N ARG A 63 3.82 -42.03 -34.14
CA ARG A 63 2.64 -41.15 -34.23
C ARG A 63 1.82 -41.24 -32.97
N ALA A 64 1.59 -42.43 -32.43
CA ALA A 64 0.82 -42.63 -31.18
C ALA A 64 1.47 -41.94 -29.97
N ASP A 65 2.80 -42.11 -29.80
CA ASP A 65 3.57 -41.48 -28.73
C ASP A 65 3.55 -39.95 -28.83
N THR A 66 3.74 -39.42 -30.04
CA THR A 66 3.71 -37.96 -30.31
C THR A 66 2.30 -37.40 -30.05
N THR A 67 1.26 -38.09 -30.50
CA THR A 67 -0.13 -37.67 -30.30
C THR A 67 -0.49 -37.66 -28.79
N ALA A 68 -0.10 -38.70 -28.08
CA ALA A 68 -0.35 -38.78 -26.63
C ALA A 68 0.34 -37.63 -25.87
N ALA A 69 1.63 -37.38 -26.16
CA ALA A 69 2.38 -36.27 -25.58
C ALA A 69 1.80 -34.90 -25.95
N THR A 70 1.42 -34.70 -27.21
CA THR A 70 0.83 -33.42 -27.67
C THR A 70 -0.53 -33.16 -27.05
N ASN A 71 -1.39 -34.17 -26.94
CA ASN A 71 -2.71 -34.02 -26.32
C ASN A 71 -2.60 -33.65 -24.84
N LEU A 72 -1.68 -34.26 -24.10
CA LEU A 72 -1.42 -33.92 -22.70
C LEU A 72 -0.84 -32.51 -22.57
N TYR A 73 0.06 -32.11 -23.46
CA TYR A 73 0.68 -30.78 -23.45
C TYR A 73 -0.30 -29.67 -23.82
N ALA A 74 -1.31 -29.95 -24.64
CA ALA A 74 -2.21 -28.91 -25.15
C ALA A 74 -2.89 -28.07 -24.08
N ASN A 75 -3.22 -28.66 -22.94
CA ASN A 75 -3.88 -27.98 -21.81
C ASN A 75 -2.88 -27.45 -20.77
N LEU A 76 -1.66 -28.00 -20.74
CA LEU A 76 -0.66 -27.68 -19.72
C LEU A 76 -0.37 -26.17 -19.57
N PRO A 77 -0.21 -25.37 -20.64
CA PRO A 77 0.07 -23.94 -20.50
C PRO A 77 -1.05 -23.17 -19.77
N ILE A 78 -2.29 -23.56 -20.00
CA ILE A 78 -3.46 -22.92 -19.37
C ILE A 78 -3.55 -23.33 -17.90
N GLU A 79 -3.41 -24.64 -17.62
CA GLU A 79 -3.44 -25.17 -16.26
C GLU A 79 -2.34 -24.58 -15.40
N GLU A 80 -1.11 -24.56 -15.89
CA GLU A 80 0.04 -24.00 -15.16
C GLU A 80 -0.06 -22.49 -14.98
N LEU A 81 -0.65 -21.76 -15.93
CA LEU A 81 -0.93 -20.33 -15.77
C LEU A 81 -1.95 -20.12 -14.64
N ASN A 82 -3.01 -20.91 -14.60
CA ASN A 82 -4.02 -20.83 -13.54
C ASN A 82 -3.41 -21.13 -12.15
N HIS A 83 -2.52 -22.11 -12.08
CA HIS A 83 -1.78 -22.42 -10.86
C HIS A 83 -0.87 -21.27 -10.43
N LEU A 84 -0.15 -20.64 -11.37
CA LEU A 84 0.68 -19.48 -11.08
C LEU A 84 -0.16 -18.32 -10.54
N GLU A 85 -1.30 -18.02 -11.16
CA GLU A 85 -2.18 -16.94 -10.69
C GLU A 85 -2.81 -17.23 -9.33
N ALA A 86 -3.20 -18.48 -9.06
CA ALA A 86 -3.67 -18.89 -7.74
C ALA A 86 -2.59 -18.74 -6.67
N TYR A 87 -1.35 -19.11 -7.00
CA TYR A 87 -0.20 -19.00 -6.11
C TYR A 87 0.15 -17.54 -5.80
N LYS A 88 0.11 -16.66 -6.83
CA LYS A 88 0.27 -15.20 -6.66
C LYS A 88 -0.79 -14.61 -5.72
N LYS A 89 -2.05 -14.98 -5.90
CA LYS A 89 -3.14 -14.53 -5.01
C LYS A 89 -2.94 -14.97 -3.56
N ALA A 90 -2.43 -16.17 -3.32
CA ALA A 90 -2.09 -16.64 -1.99
C ALA A 90 -0.96 -15.79 -1.37
N ALA A 91 0.12 -15.54 -2.11
CA ALA A 91 1.25 -14.74 -1.64
C ALA A 91 0.92 -13.25 -1.44
N GLN A 92 -0.06 -12.71 -2.16
CA GLN A 92 -0.57 -11.36 -1.90
C GLN A 92 -1.32 -11.24 -0.57
N LYS A 93 -1.95 -12.33 -0.13
CA LYS A 93 -2.65 -12.39 1.17
C LYS A 93 -1.69 -12.67 2.32
N ASP A 94 -0.63 -13.42 2.07
CA ASP A 94 0.36 -13.81 3.06
C ASP A 94 1.78 -13.51 2.56
N ALA A 95 2.33 -12.40 3.03
CA ALA A 95 3.67 -11.95 2.65
C ALA A 95 4.79 -12.91 3.09
N ALA A 96 4.53 -13.80 4.05
CA ALA A 96 5.50 -14.81 4.49
C ALA A 96 5.84 -15.82 3.38
N LEU A 97 4.98 -15.96 2.37
CA LEU A 97 5.20 -16.84 1.23
C LEU A 97 6.18 -16.25 0.19
N LEU A 98 6.46 -14.93 0.23
CA LEU A 98 7.25 -14.25 -0.80
C LEU A 98 8.72 -14.64 -0.86
N PRO A 99 9.45 -14.85 0.26
CA PRO A 99 10.87 -15.21 0.22
C PRO A 99 11.15 -16.49 -0.54
N ASP A 100 10.28 -17.51 -0.37
CA ASP A 100 10.40 -18.81 -1.01
C ASP A 100 9.49 -19.00 -2.23
N PHE A 101 8.79 -17.96 -2.67
CA PHE A 101 7.75 -18.00 -3.68
C PHE A 101 8.19 -18.74 -4.95
N GLN A 102 9.33 -18.32 -5.53
CA GLN A 102 9.85 -18.92 -6.76
C GLN A 102 10.19 -20.40 -6.57
N ARG A 103 10.90 -20.73 -5.47
CA ARG A 103 11.32 -22.09 -5.19
C ARG A 103 10.11 -23.00 -5.01
N ALA A 104 9.21 -22.63 -4.12
CA ALA A 104 8.03 -23.42 -3.81
C ALA A 104 7.11 -23.60 -5.03
N PHE A 105 6.89 -22.53 -5.81
CA PHE A 105 6.13 -22.64 -7.06
C PHE A 105 6.80 -23.60 -8.06
N THR A 106 8.12 -23.48 -8.27
CA THR A 106 8.87 -24.29 -9.24
C THR A 106 8.90 -25.78 -8.86
N GLU A 107 9.02 -26.07 -7.55
CA GLU A 107 8.94 -27.43 -7.02
C GLU A 107 7.57 -28.04 -7.27
N GLN A 108 6.49 -27.33 -6.92
CA GLN A 108 5.12 -27.78 -7.16
C GLN A 108 4.82 -27.96 -8.66
N GLN A 109 5.24 -27.00 -9.50
CA GLN A 109 5.12 -27.13 -10.95
C GLN A 109 5.83 -28.36 -11.47
N SER A 110 7.06 -28.59 -11.00
CA SER A 110 7.84 -29.77 -11.40
C SER A 110 7.17 -31.08 -10.99
N ALA A 111 6.60 -31.12 -9.79
CA ALA A 111 5.87 -32.29 -9.32
C ALA A 111 4.66 -32.59 -10.20
N ARG A 112 3.81 -31.59 -10.48
CA ARG A 112 2.61 -31.74 -11.34
C ARG A 112 2.98 -32.21 -12.75
N ILE A 113 4.01 -31.59 -13.36
CA ILE A 113 4.47 -31.94 -14.70
C ILE A 113 5.01 -33.38 -14.73
N ASN A 114 5.77 -33.80 -13.73
CA ASN A 114 6.28 -35.17 -13.64
C ASN A 114 5.15 -36.18 -13.40
N GLU A 115 4.16 -35.86 -12.57
CA GLU A 115 2.99 -36.69 -12.33
C GLU A 115 2.18 -36.86 -13.63
N ALA A 116 1.91 -35.76 -14.34
CA ALA A 116 1.25 -35.81 -15.63
C ALA A 116 2.05 -36.64 -16.66
N ALA A 117 3.37 -36.48 -16.72
CA ALA A 117 4.22 -37.30 -17.59
C ALA A 117 4.13 -38.80 -17.27
N ALA A 118 4.02 -39.16 -16.00
CA ALA A 118 3.91 -40.58 -15.58
C ALA A 118 2.64 -41.27 -16.09
N THR A 119 1.59 -40.52 -16.46
CA THR A 119 0.37 -41.10 -17.05
C THR A 119 0.52 -41.51 -18.51
N LEU A 120 1.61 -41.07 -19.17
CA LEU A 120 1.86 -41.39 -20.58
C LEU A 120 2.31 -42.82 -20.78
N PRO A 121 1.88 -43.47 -21.88
CA PRO A 121 2.01 -44.93 -22.05
C PRO A 121 3.45 -45.43 -22.29
N SER A 122 4.36 -44.55 -22.71
CA SER A 122 5.72 -44.96 -23.04
C SER A 122 6.77 -44.00 -22.48
N LYS A 123 7.98 -44.48 -22.20
CA LYS A 123 9.13 -43.62 -21.83
C LYS A 123 9.47 -42.58 -22.87
N ARG A 124 9.10 -42.80 -24.14
CA ARG A 124 9.32 -41.87 -25.22
C ARG A 124 8.31 -40.72 -25.19
N SER A 125 7.00 -41.03 -25.08
CA SER A 125 5.98 -40.01 -24.92
C SER A 125 6.21 -39.17 -23.66
N GLN A 126 6.67 -39.79 -22.56
CA GLN A 126 7.09 -39.06 -21.35
C GLN A 126 8.22 -38.06 -21.63
N ARG A 127 9.28 -38.48 -22.31
CA ARG A 127 10.39 -37.57 -22.67
C ARG A 127 9.94 -36.44 -23.58
N LEU A 128 9.17 -36.71 -24.62
CA LEU A 128 8.63 -35.70 -25.54
C LEU A 128 7.81 -34.64 -24.77
N TYR A 129 6.96 -35.09 -23.85
CA TYR A 129 6.17 -34.19 -23.02
C TYR A 129 7.05 -33.34 -22.07
N LEU A 130 8.01 -33.96 -21.39
CA LEU A 130 8.91 -33.25 -20.47
C LEU A 130 9.80 -32.23 -21.18
N ASP A 131 10.29 -32.57 -22.39
CA ASP A 131 11.07 -31.65 -23.22
C ASP A 131 10.25 -30.45 -23.66
N ALA A 132 8.99 -30.67 -24.07
CA ALA A 132 8.06 -29.60 -24.38
C ALA A 132 7.76 -28.72 -23.16
N ALA A 133 7.53 -29.31 -21.99
CA ALA A 133 7.24 -28.61 -20.76
C ALA A 133 8.44 -27.81 -20.22
N LYS A 134 9.67 -28.14 -20.62
CA LYS A 134 10.90 -27.46 -20.15
C LYS A 134 10.89 -25.96 -20.40
N LYS A 135 10.51 -25.52 -21.59
CA LYS A 135 10.42 -24.08 -21.93
C LYS A 135 9.37 -23.37 -21.09
N LEU A 136 8.20 -23.99 -20.91
CA LEU A 136 7.12 -23.49 -20.07
C LEU A 136 7.56 -23.35 -18.60
N ARG A 137 8.29 -24.34 -18.06
CA ARG A 137 8.85 -24.29 -16.69
C ARG A 137 9.76 -23.08 -16.49
N ILE A 138 10.67 -22.82 -17.44
CA ILE A 138 11.60 -21.69 -17.38
C ILE A 138 10.83 -20.36 -17.45
N ASP A 139 9.87 -20.24 -18.34
CA ASP A 139 9.06 -19.03 -18.50
C ASP A 139 8.26 -18.72 -17.22
N HIS A 140 7.64 -19.73 -16.64
CA HIS A 140 6.88 -19.55 -15.41
C HIS A 140 7.77 -19.30 -14.18
N ALA A 141 8.95 -19.93 -14.10
CA ALA A 141 9.93 -19.62 -13.06
C ALA A 141 10.37 -18.15 -13.12
N ASN A 142 10.64 -17.63 -14.31
CA ASN A 142 10.98 -16.22 -14.51
C ASN A 142 9.83 -15.29 -14.11
N LYS A 143 8.60 -15.63 -14.47
CA LYS A 143 7.40 -14.87 -14.06
C LYS A 143 7.20 -14.89 -12.56
N ALA A 144 7.43 -16.03 -11.91
CA ALA A 144 7.35 -16.18 -10.46
C ALA A 144 8.42 -15.32 -9.76
N THR A 145 9.65 -15.33 -10.25
CA THR A 145 10.74 -14.49 -9.73
C THR A 145 10.39 -13.01 -9.84
N LEU A 146 9.96 -12.58 -11.03
CA LEU A 146 9.60 -11.18 -11.25
C LEU A 146 8.45 -10.73 -10.34
N PHE A 147 7.43 -11.57 -10.20
CA PHE A 147 6.31 -11.29 -9.29
C PHE A 147 6.79 -11.15 -7.84
N ALA A 148 7.59 -12.08 -7.33
CA ALA A 148 8.10 -12.04 -5.96
C ALA A 148 8.91 -10.77 -5.69
N LEU A 149 9.80 -10.40 -6.62
CA LEU A 149 10.59 -9.16 -6.52
C LEU A 149 9.70 -7.91 -6.50
N LEU A 150 8.76 -7.81 -7.44
CA LEU A 150 7.83 -6.65 -7.50
C LEU A 150 6.96 -6.56 -6.24
N GLN A 151 6.50 -7.69 -5.72
CA GLN A 151 5.69 -7.71 -4.52
C GLN A 151 6.52 -7.32 -3.28
N GLN A 152 7.76 -7.79 -3.16
CA GLN A 152 8.66 -7.39 -2.08
C GLN A 152 8.94 -5.88 -2.11
N VAL A 153 9.22 -5.32 -3.30
CA VAL A 153 9.40 -3.88 -3.48
C VAL A 153 8.14 -3.11 -3.08
N THR A 154 6.97 -3.59 -3.48
CA THR A 154 5.69 -2.95 -3.14
C THR A 154 5.42 -2.98 -1.64
N ASN A 155 5.62 -4.14 -1.00
CA ASN A 155 5.44 -4.29 0.44
C ASN A 155 6.43 -3.43 1.23
N GLY A 156 7.70 -3.38 0.81
CA GLY A 156 8.70 -2.51 1.39
C GLY A 156 8.34 -1.03 1.29
N ARG A 157 7.83 -0.59 0.12
CA ARG A 157 7.35 0.78 -0.07
C ARG A 157 6.16 1.11 0.84
N ASN A 158 5.20 0.21 0.95
CA ASN A 158 4.03 0.40 1.80
C ASN A 158 4.41 0.47 3.28
N ALA A 159 5.32 -0.40 3.73
CA ALA A 159 5.85 -0.36 5.10
C ALA A 159 6.61 0.95 5.39
N MET A 160 7.44 1.40 4.45
CA MET A 160 8.12 2.70 4.54
C MET A 160 7.11 3.85 4.67
N ASN A 161 6.13 3.92 3.78
CA ASN A 161 5.13 4.99 3.83
C ASN A 161 4.36 4.97 5.15
N ALA A 162 3.96 3.79 5.64
CA ALA A 162 3.29 3.68 6.93
C ALA A 162 4.17 4.16 8.10
N ALA A 163 5.48 3.84 8.08
CA ALA A 163 6.42 4.33 9.08
C ALA A 163 6.58 5.86 9.01
N LEU A 164 6.72 6.43 7.81
CA LEU A 164 6.82 7.87 7.61
C LEU A 164 5.54 8.61 8.03
N ASP A 165 4.37 8.06 7.69
CA ASP A 165 3.08 8.61 8.11
C ASP A 165 2.92 8.53 9.64
N GLY A 166 3.47 7.49 10.27
CA GLY A 166 3.56 7.38 11.73
C GLY A 166 4.37 8.53 12.35
N ILE A 167 5.55 8.80 11.80
CA ILE A 167 6.41 9.91 12.24
C ILE A 167 5.69 11.26 12.13
N VAL A 168 5.02 11.52 11.00
CA VAL A 168 4.26 12.76 10.81
C VAL A 168 3.12 12.89 11.83
N LYS A 169 2.39 11.82 12.10
CA LYS A 169 1.28 11.83 13.06
C LYS A 169 1.73 12.10 14.49
N THR A 170 2.93 11.70 14.87
CA THR A 170 3.46 11.94 16.21
C THR A 170 4.16 13.29 16.34
N ALA A 171 4.41 14.02 15.25
CA ALA A 171 5.23 15.22 15.23
C ALA A 171 4.73 16.31 16.17
N ALA A 172 3.42 16.54 16.23
CA ALA A 172 2.82 17.53 17.11
C ALA A 172 3.05 17.17 18.59
N PHE A 173 2.84 15.90 18.96
CA PHE A 173 3.06 15.40 20.31
C PHE A 173 4.53 15.49 20.72
N GLU A 174 5.45 15.04 19.84
CA GLU A 174 6.89 15.11 20.07
C GLU A 174 7.37 16.56 20.26
N TYR A 175 6.77 17.51 19.51
CA TYR A 175 7.09 18.93 19.71
C TYR A 175 6.64 19.42 21.11
N VAL A 176 5.45 19.05 21.56
CA VAL A 176 4.94 19.46 22.88
C VAL A 176 5.85 18.94 24.01
N GLU A 177 6.37 17.72 23.88
CA GLU A 177 7.23 17.12 24.90
C GLU A 177 8.69 17.60 24.83
N GLY A 178 9.24 17.76 23.64
CA GLY A 178 10.70 17.96 23.44
C GLY A 178 11.08 19.21 22.67
N GLY A 179 10.12 20.02 22.19
CA GLY A 179 10.36 21.24 21.42
C GLY A 179 11.05 21.01 20.10
N LEU A 180 11.81 22.00 19.63
CA LEU A 180 12.57 21.97 18.38
C LEU A 180 13.57 20.82 18.28
N PRO A 181 14.32 20.44 19.32
CA PRO A 181 15.24 19.30 19.24
C PRO A 181 14.52 17.97 18.89
N ALA A 182 13.28 17.80 19.35
CA ALA A 182 12.48 16.63 18.98
C ALA A 182 12.14 16.63 17.50
N ILE A 183 11.79 17.79 16.93
CA ILE A 183 11.51 17.93 15.49
C ILE A 183 12.74 17.64 14.63
N GLU A 184 13.91 18.15 15.02
CA GLU A 184 15.16 17.86 14.31
C GLU A 184 15.46 16.34 14.30
N LYS A 185 15.21 15.66 15.43
CA LYS A 185 15.32 14.20 15.51
C LYS A 185 14.32 13.47 14.60
N LEU A 186 13.10 13.99 14.44
CA LEU A 186 12.12 13.44 13.50
C LEU A 186 12.61 13.60 12.05
N TYR A 187 13.21 14.72 11.68
CA TYR A 187 13.82 14.88 10.35
C TYR A 187 14.93 13.86 10.12
N GLU A 188 15.81 13.64 11.12
CA GLU A 188 16.85 12.60 11.01
C GLU A 188 16.24 11.21 10.85
N ASN A 189 15.20 10.89 11.59
CA ASN A 189 14.48 9.61 11.46
C ASN A 189 13.87 9.41 10.08
N VAL A 190 13.19 10.43 9.53
CA VAL A 190 12.65 10.39 8.15
C VAL A 190 13.77 10.15 7.15
N LYS A 191 14.88 10.91 7.25
CA LYS A 191 16.04 10.75 6.37
C LYS A 191 16.63 9.35 6.46
N ALA A 192 16.79 8.81 7.67
CA ALA A 192 17.31 7.47 7.90
C ALA A 192 16.39 6.40 7.26
N GLN A 193 15.09 6.47 7.49
CA GLN A 193 14.10 5.55 6.89
C GLN A 193 14.14 5.59 5.36
N LEU A 194 14.09 6.77 4.77
CA LEU A 194 14.18 6.92 3.31
C LEU A 194 15.51 6.39 2.76
N THR A 195 16.62 6.63 3.45
CA THR A 195 17.94 6.15 3.04
C THR A 195 18.02 4.63 3.08
N ILE A 196 17.53 4.00 4.14
CA ILE A 196 17.47 2.54 4.26
C ILE A 196 16.69 1.96 3.08
N HIS A 197 15.49 2.46 2.82
CA HIS A 197 14.65 1.96 1.73
C HIS A 197 15.22 2.24 0.35
N HIS A 198 15.90 3.36 0.17
CA HIS A 198 16.65 3.66 -1.06
C HIS A 198 17.77 2.64 -1.28
N ASN A 199 18.58 2.36 -0.25
CA ASN A 199 19.70 1.43 -0.33
C ASN A 199 19.25 -0.02 -0.54
N LEU A 200 18.12 -0.42 0.07
CA LEU A 200 17.53 -1.74 -0.14
C LEU A 200 16.86 -1.89 -1.52
N GLY A 201 16.73 -0.80 -2.27
CA GLY A 201 16.08 -0.83 -3.59
C GLY A 201 14.58 -1.06 -3.56
N HIS A 202 13.94 -0.87 -2.40
CA HIS A 202 12.48 -0.95 -2.27
C HIS A 202 11.76 0.16 -3.04
N ASN A 203 12.46 1.22 -3.38
CA ASN A 203 11.97 2.28 -4.24
C ASN A 203 12.85 2.42 -5.46
N LEU A 204 12.47 1.76 -6.55
CA LEU A 204 13.19 1.80 -7.83
C LEU A 204 13.23 3.21 -8.41
N ASP A 205 12.22 4.05 -8.13
CA ASP A 205 12.16 5.43 -8.62
C ASP A 205 13.27 6.28 -7.99
N TYR A 206 13.55 6.09 -6.70
CA TYR A 206 14.65 6.78 -6.02
C TYR A 206 16.02 6.36 -6.55
N ARG A 207 16.19 5.08 -6.90
CA ARG A 207 17.43 4.59 -7.54
C ARG A 207 17.66 5.21 -8.90
N GLN A 208 16.60 5.30 -9.70
CA GLN A 208 16.67 5.81 -11.06
C GLN A 208 16.67 7.35 -11.12
N ARG A 209 16.07 8.01 -10.12
CA ARG A 209 15.85 9.45 -10.06
C ARG A 209 16.24 10.02 -8.69
N PRO A 210 17.52 10.32 -8.45
CA PRO A 210 17.95 10.91 -7.17
C PRO A 210 17.20 12.19 -6.78
N LYS A 211 16.68 12.94 -7.77
CA LYS A 211 15.84 14.12 -7.52
C LYS A 211 14.56 13.75 -6.76
N ASP A 212 13.97 12.60 -7.05
CA ASP A 212 12.73 12.16 -6.40
C ASP A 212 12.95 11.85 -4.93
N PHE A 213 14.15 11.35 -4.54
CA PHE A 213 14.51 11.16 -3.15
C PHE A 213 14.50 12.49 -2.38
N ASN A 214 15.19 13.50 -2.88
CA ASN A 214 15.26 14.80 -2.24
C ASN A 214 13.89 15.50 -2.19
N THR A 215 13.10 15.38 -3.24
CA THR A 215 11.74 15.91 -3.28
C THR A 215 10.88 15.26 -2.21
N THR A 216 10.87 13.92 -2.13
CA THR A 216 10.11 13.20 -1.12
C THR A 216 10.61 13.52 0.29
N LEU A 217 11.92 13.63 0.49
CA LEU A 217 12.50 14.02 1.78
C LEU A 217 11.98 15.39 2.23
N THR A 218 12.03 16.37 1.32
CA THR A 218 11.55 17.73 1.59
C THR A 218 10.04 17.76 1.85
N GLU A 219 9.25 17.00 1.09
CA GLU A 219 7.81 16.87 1.31
C GLU A 219 7.49 16.29 2.69
N ARG A 220 8.19 15.25 3.11
CA ARG A 220 7.99 14.66 4.44
C ARG A 220 8.41 15.60 5.58
N TYR A 221 9.47 16.35 5.41
CA TYR A 221 9.84 17.39 6.37
C TYR A 221 8.79 18.49 6.45
N ARG A 222 8.23 18.90 5.31
CA ARG A 222 7.13 19.87 5.26
C ARG A 222 5.87 19.35 5.97
N GLU A 223 5.53 18.07 5.79
CA GLU A 223 4.39 17.45 6.48
C GLU A 223 4.56 17.47 8.00
N ILE A 224 5.78 17.27 8.52
CA ILE A 224 6.10 17.41 9.94
C ILE A 224 5.86 18.86 10.40
N ASP A 225 6.39 19.84 9.67
CA ASP A 225 6.22 21.26 10.02
C ASP A 225 4.76 21.67 10.00
N VAL A 226 4.00 21.20 9.01
CA VAL A 226 2.54 21.44 8.91
C VAL A 226 1.79 20.80 10.09
N ALA A 227 2.15 19.58 10.50
CA ALA A 227 1.53 18.91 11.64
C ALA A 227 1.76 19.67 12.95
N VAL A 228 3.00 20.14 13.18
CA VAL A 228 3.35 20.97 14.35
C VAL A 228 2.61 22.30 14.29
N ALA A 229 2.62 23.00 13.16
CA ALA A 229 1.94 24.27 13.02
C ALA A 229 0.44 24.17 13.25
N ASN A 230 -0.21 23.12 12.73
CA ASN A 230 -1.64 22.86 12.96
C ASN A 230 -1.97 22.63 14.44
N SER A 231 -1.14 21.88 15.17
CA SER A 231 -1.37 21.66 16.60
C SER A 231 -1.23 22.97 17.39
N LEU A 232 -0.13 23.69 17.16
CA LEU A 232 0.14 24.95 17.85
C LEU A 232 -0.87 26.04 17.56
N MET A 233 -1.48 26.05 16.38
CA MET A 233 -2.51 27.00 16.01
C MET A 233 -3.69 26.99 16.99
N TYR A 234 -4.04 25.82 17.53
CA TYR A 234 -5.14 25.67 18.48
C TYR A 234 -4.68 25.72 19.94
N GLU A 235 -3.51 25.15 20.24
CA GLU A 235 -3.03 24.98 21.61
C GLU A 235 -2.21 26.17 22.10
N SER A 236 -1.39 26.75 21.22
CA SER A 236 -0.49 27.85 21.57
C SER A 236 -0.16 28.74 20.37
N PRO A 237 -1.13 29.55 19.88
CA PRO A 237 -0.90 30.41 18.68
C PRO A 237 0.28 31.38 18.83
N GLY A 238 0.59 31.84 20.04
CA GLY A 238 1.76 32.68 20.32
C GLY A 238 3.09 31.94 20.07
N ALA A 239 3.19 30.69 20.49
CA ALA A 239 4.37 29.86 20.22
C ALA A 239 4.52 29.58 18.71
N LEU A 240 3.40 29.36 18.00
CA LEU A 240 3.43 29.21 16.55
C LEU A 240 3.99 30.46 15.88
N LYS A 241 3.53 31.64 16.28
CA LYS A 241 4.00 32.92 15.74
C LYS A 241 5.50 33.10 15.93
N ASP A 242 5.99 32.81 17.13
CA ASP A 242 7.41 32.83 17.45
C ASP A 242 8.25 31.90 16.55
N LEU A 243 7.75 30.69 16.28
CA LEU A 243 8.42 29.74 15.39
C LEU A 243 8.48 30.22 13.94
N LEU A 244 7.38 30.83 13.47
CA LEU A 244 7.30 31.36 12.11
C LEU A 244 8.23 32.58 11.94
N GLU A 245 8.22 33.54 12.87
CA GLU A 245 9.09 34.71 12.86
C GLU A 245 10.58 34.34 12.89
N LYS A 246 10.94 33.32 13.67
CA LYS A 246 12.31 32.79 13.77
C LYS A 246 12.67 31.84 12.64
N ASN A 247 11.74 31.59 11.70
CA ASN A 247 11.90 30.63 10.59
C ASN A 247 12.36 29.23 11.05
N GLN A 248 11.84 28.76 12.17
CA GLN A 248 12.23 27.49 12.78
C GLN A 248 11.50 26.30 12.16
N LEU A 249 10.31 26.49 11.56
CA LEU A 249 9.62 25.54 10.70
C LEU A 249 10.14 25.73 9.26
N LYS A 250 11.29 25.14 8.98
CA LYS A 250 12.16 25.43 7.82
C LYS A 250 11.58 25.02 6.48
N TYR A 251 10.67 24.03 6.49
CA TYR A 251 10.17 23.39 5.27
C TYR A 251 8.77 23.86 4.87
N LEU A 252 8.13 24.72 5.66
CA LEU A 252 6.89 25.36 5.25
C LEU A 252 7.13 26.24 4.02
N THR A 253 6.22 26.17 3.06
CA THR A 253 6.21 27.11 1.92
C THR A 253 5.83 28.51 2.39
N GLU A 254 6.25 29.53 1.67
CA GLU A 254 5.88 30.93 1.98
C GLU A 254 4.36 31.16 2.01
N LYS A 255 3.61 30.39 1.22
CA LYS A 255 2.16 30.43 1.24
C LYS A 255 1.60 29.87 2.55
N GLU A 256 2.14 28.75 3.00
CA GLU A 256 1.72 28.10 4.26
C GLU A 256 2.08 28.95 5.47
N LYS A 257 3.28 29.54 5.51
CA LYS A 257 3.69 30.45 6.57
C LYS A 257 2.68 31.60 6.72
N ARG A 258 2.33 32.27 5.62
CA ARG A 258 1.34 33.36 5.65
C ARG A 258 -0.05 32.90 6.10
N ILE A 259 -0.47 31.70 5.71
CA ILE A 259 -1.75 31.13 6.17
C ILE A 259 -1.71 30.89 7.68
N PHE A 260 -0.65 30.28 8.18
CA PHE A 260 -0.49 30.02 9.60
C PHE A 260 -0.31 31.28 10.44
N GLU A 261 0.42 32.28 9.93
CA GLU A 261 0.54 33.60 10.56
C GLU A 261 -0.84 34.27 10.72
N PHE A 262 -1.62 34.32 9.62
CA PHE A 262 -2.95 34.88 9.65
C PHE A 262 -3.88 34.13 10.64
N GLN A 263 -3.87 32.82 10.61
CA GLN A 263 -4.69 32.00 11.50
C GLN A 263 -4.26 32.11 12.98
N ALA A 264 -2.95 32.24 13.25
CA ALA A 264 -2.44 32.47 14.59
C ALA A 264 -2.87 33.83 15.13
N ASP A 265 -2.80 34.88 14.30
CA ASP A 265 -3.26 36.23 14.67
C ASP A 265 -4.77 36.25 14.93
N GLU A 266 -5.58 35.58 14.13
CA GLU A 266 -7.02 35.43 14.34
C GLU A 266 -7.30 34.68 15.65
N SER A 267 -6.60 33.57 15.90
CA SER A 267 -6.75 32.79 17.14
C SER A 267 -6.36 33.60 18.37
N LEU A 268 -5.29 34.38 18.33
CA LEU A 268 -4.86 35.26 19.42
C LEU A 268 -5.89 36.36 19.66
N SER A 269 -6.48 36.95 18.63
CA SER A 269 -7.51 37.99 18.76
C SER A 269 -8.81 37.46 19.38
N THR A 270 -9.14 36.19 19.17
CA THR A 270 -10.37 35.57 19.68
C THR A 270 -10.20 34.85 21.02
N MET A 271 -8.97 34.61 21.49
CA MET A 271 -8.69 33.94 22.78
C MET A 271 -9.35 34.63 23.98
N PRO A 272 -9.27 35.96 24.15
CA PRO A 272 -9.94 36.62 25.27
C PRO A 272 -11.44 36.40 25.25
N GLN A 273 -12.06 36.42 24.07
CA GLN A 273 -13.50 36.19 23.93
C GLN A 273 -13.88 34.74 24.26
N ARG A 274 -13.08 33.76 23.85
CA ARG A 274 -13.32 32.35 24.20
C ARG A 274 -13.13 32.07 25.67
N ALA A 275 -12.11 32.65 26.30
CA ALA A 275 -11.91 32.53 27.75
C ALA A 275 -13.08 33.14 28.52
N MET A 276 -13.58 34.29 28.08
CA MET A 276 -14.75 34.93 28.68
C MET A 276 -16.01 34.07 28.52
N LEU A 277 -16.23 33.50 27.33
CA LEU A 277 -17.36 32.59 27.10
C LEU A 277 -17.30 31.34 27.99
N ALA A 278 -16.12 30.73 28.17
CA ALA A 278 -15.93 29.57 29.02
C ALA A 278 -16.29 29.89 30.51
N VAL A 279 -15.86 31.06 31.03
CA VAL A 279 -16.20 31.51 32.34
C VAL A 279 -17.70 31.73 32.47
N LEU A 280 -18.34 32.34 31.49
CA LEU A 280 -19.80 32.55 31.47
C LEU A 280 -20.57 31.22 31.43
N GLU A 281 -20.11 30.24 30.66
CA GLU A 281 -20.72 28.89 30.61
C GLU A 281 -20.62 28.19 31.96
N GLU A 282 -19.49 28.28 32.65
CA GLU A 282 -19.32 27.71 34.00
C GLU A 282 -20.26 28.39 35.01
N GLU A 283 -20.35 29.71 34.99
CA GLU A 283 -21.24 30.47 35.89
C GLU A 283 -22.71 30.19 35.61
N VAL A 284 -23.11 30.07 34.35
CA VAL A 284 -24.48 29.66 33.98
C VAL A 284 -24.79 28.24 34.47
N ALA A 285 -23.82 27.32 34.40
CA ALA A 285 -23.97 25.97 34.92
C ALA A 285 -24.14 25.97 36.47
N GLU A 286 -23.38 26.82 37.18
CA GLU A 286 -23.54 27.00 38.64
C GLU A 286 -24.91 27.57 38.99
N LEU A 287 -25.38 28.60 38.31
CA LEU A 287 -26.73 29.14 38.49
C LEU A 287 -27.81 28.09 38.25
N GLY A 288 -27.64 27.25 37.23
CA GLY A 288 -28.53 26.12 36.94
C GLY A 288 -28.59 25.12 38.08
N LYS A 289 -27.44 24.79 38.70
CA LYS A 289 -27.38 23.93 39.92
C LYS A 289 -28.11 24.55 41.10
N ILE A 290 -27.87 25.83 41.38
CA ILE A 290 -28.54 26.56 42.45
C ILE A 290 -30.06 26.62 42.22
N GLY A 291 -30.49 26.89 40.99
CA GLY A 291 -31.90 26.87 40.61
C GLY A 291 -32.56 25.49 40.77
N THR A 292 -31.82 24.43 40.53
CA THR A 292 -32.27 23.06 40.74
C THR A 292 -32.41 22.74 42.25
N LEU A 293 -31.43 23.12 43.05
CA LEU A 293 -31.47 22.96 44.49
C LEU A 293 -32.62 23.76 45.14
N HIS A 294 -32.89 24.95 44.62
CA HIS A 294 -34.05 25.75 45.05
C HIS A 294 -35.37 25.06 44.75
N LYS A 295 -35.56 24.54 43.53
CA LYS A 295 -36.75 23.77 43.14
C LYS A 295 -36.93 22.50 43.97
N GLN A 296 -35.85 21.87 44.41
CA GLN A 296 -35.87 20.70 45.28
C GLN A 296 -36.07 21.02 46.76
N GLY A 297 -36.26 22.31 47.13
CA GLY A 297 -36.45 22.74 48.48
C GLY A 297 -35.20 22.63 49.37
N GLN A 298 -34.02 22.50 48.80
CA GLN A 298 -32.74 22.37 49.51
C GLN A 298 -32.11 23.72 49.87
N LEU A 299 -32.57 24.81 49.29
CA LEU A 299 -32.10 26.18 49.51
C LEU A 299 -33.25 26.99 50.18
N TYR A 300 -33.35 26.84 51.48
CA TYR A 300 -34.32 27.61 52.29
C TYR A 300 -33.63 28.61 53.20
N GLY A 301 -34.34 29.68 53.50
CA GLY A 301 -33.92 30.70 54.43
C GLY A 301 -32.91 31.71 53.88
N LYS A 302 -32.39 32.56 54.76
CA LYS A 302 -31.50 33.66 54.43
C LYS A 302 -30.22 33.18 53.63
N LYS A 303 -29.65 32.08 54.06
CA LYS A 303 -28.45 31.54 53.46
C LYS A 303 -28.65 31.16 51.92
N GLY A 304 -29.75 30.49 51.65
CA GLY A 304 -30.07 30.13 50.27
C GLY A 304 -30.35 31.35 49.35
N TYR A 305 -30.99 32.37 49.92
CA TYR A 305 -31.22 33.63 49.22
C TYR A 305 -29.90 34.38 48.98
N ASP A 306 -29.01 34.44 49.98
CA ASP A 306 -27.72 35.10 49.88
C ASP A 306 -26.83 34.40 48.83
N GLU A 307 -26.81 33.05 48.79
CA GLU A 307 -26.07 32.27 47.79
C GLU A 307 -26.58 32.51 46.36
N PHE A 308 -27.88 32.53 46.16
CA PHE A 308 -28.51 32.82 44.88
C PHE A 308 -28.26 34.26 44.43
N THR A 309 -28.37 35.23 45.32
CA THR A 309 -28.13 36.66 45.00
C THR A 309 -26.68 36.90 44.69
N ASN A 310 -25.73 36.28 45.41
CA ASN A 310 -24.30 36.39 45.12
C ASN A 310 -23.94 35.78 43.77
N ALA A 311 -24.52 34.62 43.43
CA ALA A 311 -24.30 33.98 42.13
C ALA A 311 -24.82 34.86 40.98
N ILE A 312 -26.02 35.45 41.11
CA ILE A 312 -26.55 36.41 40.10
C ILE A 312 -25.67 37.66 40.01
N HIS A 313 -25.19 38.19 41.11
CA HIS A 313 -24.35 39.38 41.12
C HIS A 313 -23.01 39.12 40.45
N LYS A 314 -22.39 37.98 40.73
CA LYS A 314 -21.16 37.52 40.09
C LYS A 314 -21.36 37.35 38.58
N TYR A 315 -22.47 36.73 38.14
CA TYR A 315 -22.85 36.59 36.76
C TYR A 315 -23.02 37.95 36.07
N ALA A 316 -23.75 38.88 36.69
CA ALA A 316 -23.94 40.22 36.13
C ALA A 316 -22.65 41.05 36.03
N THR A 317 -21.70 40.85 36.98
CA THR A 317 -20.40 41.53 36.99
C THR A 317 -19.47 41.00 35.88
N ASN A 318 -19.60 39.73 35.51
CA ASN A 318 -18.76 39.12 34.45
C ASN A 318 -19.29 39.38 33.04
N ILE A 319 -20.57 39.81 32.91
CA ILE A 319 -21.16 40.18 31.61
C ILE A 319 -20.92 41.69 31.29
N ALA A 320 -20.76 42.53 32.32
CA ALA A 320 -20.52 43.96 32.18
C ALA A 320 -19.06 44.31 31.87
#